data_01b15682fc598858bf86c51d1d5f0de4
#
_entry.id   01b15682fc598858bf86c51d1d5f0de4
#
_cell.length_a   1.000
_cell.length_b   1.000
_cell.length_c   1.000
_cell.angle_alpha   90.00
_cell.angle_beta   90.00
_cell.angle_gamma   90.00
#
_symmetry.space_group_name_H-M   'P 1'
#
loop_
_entity.id
_entity.type
_entity.pdbx_description
1 polymer ?
#
loop_
_entity_poly.entity_id
_entity_poly.type
_entity_poly.pdbx_seq_one_letter_code
_entity_poly.pdbx_strand_id
1 'polypeptide(L)'
;MMAHCASLIVLAVLPATFLAKFLHALLVFSALLYPAYGADPVSRDWQSGIPADNVLAYEVFRNDKRIGFHHIQFTRNGGEVRVDIHIELDVRLGFIPLFGYTHQNTEIWRDGVLQSLVSKTDNNGKPAFADLALKDDDYLGRGSRYEGGLVLPIMSTSYFDPNFVRQQSLISSQDGRLLEVEVAYLGAEQVPDIIGSTEAHRFRLTGNLEIDIWYTEGGRWVRTEFSRGGVLSYRPVSPSKIPPKSVWRTVEVDE
;
A
#
# COMPACT_ATOMS: atom_id res chain seq x y z
N MET A 1 1.44 -58.20 -64.40
CA MET A 1 2.83 -58.27 -63.86
C MET A 1 2.95 -57.32 -62.70
N MET A 2 2.95 -57.86 -61.50
CA MET A 2 2.95 -57.15 -60.24
C MET A 2 4.35 -57.17 -59.66
N ALA A 3 4.83 -56.02 -59.20
CA ALA A 3 6.04 -55.94 -58.44
C ALA A 3 5.72 -55.26 -57.06
N HIS A 4 5.82 -56.06 -56.00
CA HIS A 4 5.70 -55.62 -54.62
C HIS A 4 7.04 -55.02 -54.15
N CYS A 5 7.00 -53.82 -53.68
CA CYS A 5 8.13 -53.19 -52.99
C CYS A 5 7.85 -53.18 -51.46
N ALA A 6 8.56 -54.02 -50.73
CA ALA A 6 8.48 -54.11 -49.30
C ALA A 6 9.48 -53.13 -48.68
N SER A 7 8.99 -52.12 -47.97
CA SER A 7 9.83 -51.21 -47.14
C SER A 7 10.14 -51.85 -45.83
N LEU A 8 11.42 -52.10 -45.53
CA LEU A 8 11.93 -52.51 -44.25
C LEU A 8 12.00 -51.26 -43.35
N ILE A 9 11.25 -51.27 -42.23
CA ILE A 9 11.40 -50.28 -41.13
C ILE A 9 12.47 -50.84 -40.20
N VAL A 10 13.63 -50.19 -40.16
CA VAL A 10 14.70 -50.48 -39.20
C VAL A 10 14.37 -49.69 -37.93
N LEU A 11 13.91 -50.38 -36.89
CA LEU A 11 13.78 -49.80 -35.53
C LEU A 11 15.16 -49.73 -34.91
N ALA A 12 15.74 -48.55 -34.80
CA ALA A 12 16.96 -48.32 -34.04
C ALA A 12 16.64 -48.30 -32.55
N VAL A 13 17.03 -49.38 -31.86
CA VAL A 13 16.95 -49.48 -30.39
C VAL A 13 18.10 -48.67 -29.78
N LEU A 14 17.82 -47.53 -29.20
CA LEU A 14 18.79 -46.75 -28.44
C LEU A 14 19.07 -47.45 -27.10
N PRO A 15 20.35 -47.54 -26.65
CA PRO A 15 20.68 -48.20 -25.40
C PRO A 15 20.16 -47.42 -24.19
N ALA A 16 19.63 -48.14 -23.20
CA ALA A 16 18.97 -47.63 -21.98
C ALA A 16 19.82 -46.65 -21.16
N THR A 17 21.14 -46.63 -21.36
CA THR A 17 22.07 -45.70 -20.71
C THR A 17 21.97 -44.27 -21.24
N PHE A 18 21.43 -44.05 -22.44
CA PHE A 18 21.23 -42.71 -22.99
C PHE A 18 19.97 -42.05 -22.42
N LEU A 19 18.93 -42.83 -22.15
CA LEU A 19 17.67 -42.34 -21.58
C LEU A 19 17.85 -41.88 -20.13
N ALA A 20 18.68 -42.59 -19.35
CA ALA A 20 18.94 -42.23 -17.95
C ALA A 20 19.72 -40.89 -17.79
N LYS A 21 20.66 -40.61 -18.69
CA LYS A 21 21.41 -39.34 -18.70
C LYS A 21 20.56 -38.15 -19.13
N PHE A 22 19.60 -38.34 -20.02
CA PHE A 22 18.68 -37.30 -20.45
C PHE A 22 17.65 -36.95 -19.36
N LEU A 23 17.16 -37.97 -18.63
CA LEU A 23 16.25 -37.75 -17.49
C LEU A 23 16.93 -37.02 -16.30
N HIS A 24 18.21 -37.30 -16.03
CA HIS A 24 18.97 -36.58 -14.99
C HIS A 24 19.27 -35.13 -15.39
N ALA A 25 19.52 -34.84 -16.67
CA ALA A 25 19.70 -33.50 -17.16
C ALA A 25 18.41 -32.67 -17.09
N LEU A 26 17.24 -33.28 -17.33
CA LEU A 26 15.94 -32.63 -17.22
C LEU A 26 15.55 -32.32 -15.76
N LEU A 27 15.91 -33.23 -14.81
CA LEU A 27 15.66 -33.02 -13.38
C LEU A 27 16.56 -31.95 -12.76
N VAL A 28 17.80 -31.82 -13.22
CA VAL A 28 18.71 -30.76 -12.74
C VAL A 28 18.30 -29.38 -13.33
N PHE A 29 17.77 -29.33 -14.54
CA PHE A 29 17.30 -28.07 -15.14
C PHE A 29 15.96 -27.58 -14.59
N SER A 30 15.08 -28.48 -14.14
CA SER A 30 13.82 -28.09 -13.47
C SER A 30 14.04 -27.60 -12.03
N ALA A 31 15.13 -27.98 -11.36
CA ALA A 31 15.47 -27.48 -10.04
C ALA A 31 16.02 -26.03 -10.03
N LEU A 32 16.42 -25.51 -11.21
CA LEU A 32 16.94 -24.13 -11.35
C LEU A 32 15.85 -23.10 -11.69
N LEU A 33 14.59 -23.52 -11.87
CA LEU A 33 13.46 -22.65 -12.19
C LEU A 33 12.50 -22.40 -11.03
N TYR A 34 12.85 -22.81 -9.81
CA TYR A 34 12.17 -22.24 -8.64
C TYR A 34 12.65 -20.79 -8.52
N PRO A 35 11.77 -19.79 -8.67
CA PRO A 35 12.14 -18.44 -8.27
C PRO A 35 12.58 -18.59 -6.80
N ALA A 36 13.81 -18.21 -6.51
CA ALA A 36 14.21 -17.99 -5.13
C ALA A 36 13.12 -17.05 -4.59
N TYR A 37 12.30 -17.52 -3.66
CA TYR A 37 11.50 -16.66 -2.82
C TYR A 37 12.52 -15.79 -2.08
N GLY A 38 12.87 -14.67 -2.70
CA GLY A 38 13.74 -13.68 -2.12
C GLY A 38 13.17 -13.32 -0.76
N ALA A 39 14.05 -13.09 0.21
CA ALA A 39 13.63 -12.55 1.49
C ALA A 39 12.70 -11.36 1.21
N ASP A 40 11.63 -11.25 2.00
CA ASP A 40 10.69 -10.14 1.91
C ASP A 40 11.48 -8.82 1.98
N PRO A 41 11.41 -7.95 0.98
CA PRO A 41 12.29 -6.80 0.88
C PRO A 41 12.00 -5.71 1.93
N VAL A 42 10.89 -5.83 2.67
CA VAL A 42 10.45 -4.84 3.65
C VAL A 42 10.09 -5.51 4.97
N SER A 43 10.43 -4.86 6.09
CA SER A 43 10.12 -5.33 7.43
C SER A 43 8.65 -5.76 7.58
N ARG A 44 8.41 -6.81 8.38
CA ARG A 44 7.07 -7.27 8.78
C ARG A 44 6.62 -6.72 10.13
N ASP A 45 7.52 -6.08 10.85
CA ASP A 45 7.15 -5.39 12.09
C ASP A 45 6.31 -4.16 11.75
N TRP A 46 5.05 -4.18 12.16
CA TRP A 46 4.07 -3.14 11.88
C TRP A 46 4.42 -1.75 12.46
N GLN A 47 5.30 -1.72 13.47
CA GLN A 47 5.81 -0.47 14.06
C GLN A 47 7.14 -0.01 13.49
N SER A 48 7.79 -0.81 12.66
CA SER A 48 9.15 -0.52 12.17
C SER A 48 9.23 0.76 11.35
N GLY A 49 8.13 1.14 10.69
CA GLY A 49 8.02 2.38 9.93
C GLY A 49 7.76 3.64 10.76
N ILE A 50 7.48 3.50 12.07
CA ILE A 50 7.19 4.64 12.96
C ILE A 50 8.50 5.28 13.42
N PRO A 51 8.78 6.57 13.10
CA PRO A 51 10.01 7.24 13.50
C PRO A 51 10.13 7.44 15.03
N ALA A 52 11.34 7.70 15.51
CA ALA A 52 11.62 7.91 16.93
C ALA A 52 10.91 9.15 17.52
N ASP A 53 10.67 10.18 16.69
CA ASP A 53 9.92 11.38 17.08
C ASP A 53 8.40 11.19 16.97
N ASN A 54 7.94 10.00 16.58
CA ASN A 54 6.53 9.63 16.43
C ASN A 54 5.74 10.50 15.44
N VAL A 55 6.38 11.05 14.42
CA VAL A 55 5.72 11.87 13.38
C VAL A 55 6.18 11.44 12.00
N LEU A 56 5.22 11.24 11.10
CA LEU A 56 5.44 11.21 9.65
C LEU A 56 4.78 12.45 9.03
N ALA A 57 5.53 13.16 8.22
CA ALA A 57 5.07 14.38 7.58
C ALA A 57 5.43 14.40 6.09
N TYR A 58 4.46 14.75 5.26
CA TYR A 58 4.63 14.79 3.80
C TYR A 58 4.07 16.08 3.24
N GLU A 59 4.79 16.66 2.29
CA GLU A 59 4.18 17.59 1.35
C GLU A 59 3.57 16.80 0.18
N VAL A 60 2.40 17.24 -0.27
CA VAL A 60 1.69 16.62 -1.39
C VAL A 60 1.78 17.54 -2.61
N PHE A 61 2.16 16.95 -3.73
CA PHE A 61 2.34 17.65 -5.00
C PHE A 61 1.38 17.10 -6.05
N ARG A 62 0.99 17.96 -6.99
CA ARG A 62 0.31 17.58 -8.23
C ARG A 62 1.09 18.17 -9.39
N ASN A 63 1.65 17.31 -10.28
CA ASN A 63 2.54 17.72 -11.37
C ASN A 63 3.63 18.69 -10.87
N ASP A 64 4.34 18.29 -9.80
CA ASP A 64 5.39 19.06 -9.11
C ASP A 64 4.98 20.39 -8.46
N LYS A 65 3.72 20.79 -8.54
CA LYS A 65 3.19 21.91 -7.78
C LYS A 65 2.67 21.43 -6.42
N ARG A 66 3.19 22.00 -5.32
CA ARG A 66 2.71 21.71 -3.98
C ARG A 66 1.23 22.10 -3.86
N ILE A 67 0.41 21.18 -3.37
CA ILE A 67 -1.04 21.36 -3.18
C ILE A 67 -1.49 21.15 -1.75
N GLY A 68 -0.61 20.70 -0.84
CA GLY A 68 -1.00 20.48 0.54
C GLY A 68 -0.01 19.63 1.33
N PHE A 69 -0.52 18.97 2.36
CA PHE A 69 0.27 18.16 3.26
C PHE A 69 -0.52 16.95 3.80
N HIS A 70 0.23 15.97 4.32
CA HIS A 70 -0.25 14.83 5.07
C HIS A 70 0.60 14.69 6.33
N HIS A 71 -0.02 14.72 7.48
CA HIS A 71 0.63 14.61 8.79
C HIS A 71 0.07 13.41 9.54
N ILE A 72 0.95 12.59 10.11
CA ILE A 72 0.61 11.46 10.97
C ILE A 72 1.34 11.62 12.30
N GLN A 73 0.59 11.62 13.39
CA GLN A 73 1.09 11.62 14.76
C GLN A 73 0.82 10.26 15.39
N PHE A 74 1.85 9.65 15.95
CA PHE A 74 1.72 8.41 16.71
C PHE A 74 1.79 8.70 18.21
N THR A 75 0.97 7.98 18.99
CA THR A 75 1.03 7.97 20.45
C THR A 75 1.05 6.53 20.92
N ARG A 76 2.16 6.11 21.53
CA ARG A 76 2.36 4.74 22.01
C ARG A 76 1.95 4.65 23.48
N ASN A 77 1.15 3.62 23.81
CA ASN A 77 0.73 3.34 25.19
C ASN A 77 0.74 1.81 25.41
N GLY A 78 1.83 1.28 25.93
CA GLY A 78 2.03 -0.16 26.04
C GLY A 78 2.04 -0.86 24.68
N GLY A 79 1.20 -1.88 24.48
CA GLY A 79 1.04 -2.59 23.21
C GLY A 79 0.11 -1.91 22.21
N GLU A 80 -0.42 -0.72 22.55
CA GLU A 80 -1.36 0.04 21.72
C GLU A 80 -0.67 1.25 21.08
N VAL A 81 -1.01 1.52 19.83
CA VAL A 81 -0.59 2.72 19.11
C VAL A 81 -1.84 3.44 18.60
N ARG A 82 -2.01 4.67 19.06
CA ARG A 82 -2.95 5.62 18.48
C ARG A 82 -2.28 6.35 17.32
N VAL A 83 -2.97 6.43 16.19
CA VAL A 83 -2.53 7.08 14.97
C VAL A 83 -3.52 8.20 14.63
N ASP A 84 -3.08 9.45 14.74
CA ASP A 84 -3.87 10.63 14.37
C ASP A 84 -3.36 11.17 13.02
N ILE A 85 -4.22 11.18 12.02
CA ILE A 85 -3.91 11.57 10.64
C ILE A 85 -4.65 12.84 10.29
N HIS A 86 -3.95 13.76 9.62
CA HIS A 86 -4.54 14.96 9.06
C HIS A 86 -3.99 15.23 7.66
N ILE A 87 -4.89 15.39 6.68
CA ILE A 87 -4.56 15.69 5.29
C ILE A 87 -5.31 16.93 4.86
N GLU A 88 -4.59 17.89 4.26
CA GLU A 88 -5.18 19.02 3.58
C GLU A 88 -4.60 19.18 2.19
N LEU A 89 -5.48 19.22 1.17
CA LEU A 89 -5.11 19.50 -0.21
C LEU A 89 -5.96 20.65 -0.74
N ASP A 90 -5.33 21.54 -1.51
CA ASP A 90 -5.97 22.70 -2.12
C ASP A 90 -5.37 22.95 -3.52
N VAL A 91 -6.18 22.82 -4.55
CA VAL A 91 -5.79 23.09 -5.92
C VAL A 91 -6.48 24.36 -6.38
N ARG A 92 -5.70 25.35 -6.78
CA ARG A 92 -6.20 26.66 -7.23
C ARG A 92 -5.66 27.06 -8.60
N LEU A 93 -6.48 27.77 -9.35
CA LEU A 93 -6.07 28.50 -10.55
C LEU A 93 -6.16 30.00 -10.23
N GLY A 94 -5.03 30.62 -9.89
CA GLY A 94 -5.02 31.96 -9.33
C GLY A 94 -5.81 32.02 -8.03
N PHE A 95 -6.86 32.82 -7.96
CA PHE A 95 -7.74 32.95 -6.79
C PHE A 95 -8.92 31.97 -6.80
N ILE A 96 -9.12 31.22 -7.88
CA ILE A 96 -10.27 30.32 -8.05
C ILE A 96 -9.93 28.96 -7.43
N PRO A 97 -10.67 28.49 -6.39
CA PRO A 97 -10.51 27.14 -5.88
C PRO A 97 -11.09 26.14 -6.90
N LEU A 98 -10.31 25.15 -7.27
CA LEU A 98 -10.72 24.10 -8.21
C LEU A 98 -11.02 22.79 -7.50
N PHE A 99 -10.33 22.52 -6.38
CA PHE A 99 -10.49 21.29 -5.60
C PHE A 99 -9.97 21.54 -4.20
N GLY A 100 -10.72 21.07 -3.21
CA GLY A 100 -10.33 21.05 -1.80
C GLY A 100 -10.53 19.66 -1.22
N TYR A 101 -9.63 19.23 -0.35
CA TYR A 101 -9.74 17.98 0.39
C TYR A 101 -9.24 18.18 1.82
N THR A 102 -10.03 17.75 2.78
CA THR A 102 -9.62 17.69 4.18
C THR A 102 -10.03 16.35 4.74
N HIS A 103 -9.10 15.66 5.38
CA HIS A 103 -9.35 14.36 6.00
C HIS A 103 -8.72 14.34 7.39
N GLN A 104 -9.52 13.93 8.36
CA GLN A 104 -9.13 13.70 9.75
C GLN A 104 -9.46 12.26 10.09
N ASN A 105 -8.50 11.53 10.62
CA ASN A 105 -8.66 10.13 10.97
C ASN A 105 -7.92 9.83 12.27
N THR A 106 -8.55 9.09 13.14
CA THR A 106 -7.94 8.51 14.33
C THR A 106 -8.11 7.00 14.28
N GLU A 107 -7.02 6.29 14.40
CA GLU A 107 -6.99 4.84 14.46
C GLU A 107 -6.35 4.37 15.76
N ILE A 108 -6.86 3.27 16.29
CA ILE A 108 -6.25 2.53 17.41
C ILE A 108 -5.79 1.19 16.88
N TRP A 109 -4.52 0.89 17.10
CA TRP A 109 -3.90 -0.37 16.68
C TRP A 109 -3.33 -1.10 17.90
N ARG A 110 -3.51 -2.42 17.95
CA ARG A 110 -2.94 -3.27 18.98
C ARG A 110 -2.39 -4.54 18.33
N ASP A 111 -1.11 -4.83 18.57
CA ASP A 111 -0.41 -6.00 18.03
C ASP A 111 -0.55 -6.16 16.50
N GLY A 112 -0.55 -5.04 15.76
CA GLY A 112 -0.72 -5.00 14.30
C GLY A 112 -2.15 -5.18 13.81
N VAL A 113 -3.14 -5.20 14.71
CA VAL A 113 -4.56 -5.33 14.38
C VAL A 113 -5.26 -3.98 14.63
N LEU A 114 -5.98 -3.49 13.63
CA LEU A 114 -6.82 -2.30 13.75
C LEU A 114 -7.95 -2.57 14.75
N GLN A 115 -8.03 -1.80 15.83
CA GLN A 115 -9.06 -1.92 16.86
C GLN A 115 -10.23 -0.96 16.60
N SER A 116 -9.94 0.23 16.14
CA SER A 116 -10.96 1.21 15.75
C SER A 116 -10.43 2.20 14.72
N LEU A 117 -11.36 2.75 13.94
CA LEU A 117 -11.12 3.79 12.95
C LEU A 117 -12.27 4.79 13.02
N VAL A 118 -11.95 6.04 13.30
CA VAL A 118 -12.91 7.15 13.30
C VAL A 118 -12.38 8.24 12.39
N SER A 119 -13.12 8.53 11.32
CA SER A 119 -12.69 9.53 10.34
C SER A 119 -13.81 10.46 9.90
N LYS A 120 -13.40 11.66 9.48
CA LYS A 120 -14.24 12.66 8.82
C LYS A 120 -13.49 13.22 7.62
N THR A 121 -14.18 13.33 6.50
CA THR A 121 -13.60 13.80 5.23
C THR A 121 -14.52 14.82 4.57
N ASP A 122 -13.94 15.93 4.13
CA ASP A 122 -14.54 16.78 3.10
C ASP A 122 -13.80 16.55 1.79
N ASN A 123 -14.45 15.95 0.82
CA ASN A 123 -13.91 15.72 -0.50
C ASN A 123 -14.57 16.69 -1.50
N ASN A 124 -14.03 17.90 -1.57
CA ASN A 124 -14.52 18.96 -2.44
C ASN A 124 -15.99 19.29 -2.20
N GLY A 125 -16.38 19.52 -0.95
CA GLY A 125 -17.75 19.80 -0.52
C GLY A 125 -18.65 18.56 -0.41
N LYS A 126 -18.08 17.35 -0.55
CA LYS A 126 -18.80 16.10 -0.35
C LYS A 126 -18.33 15.45 0.95
N PRO A 127 -19.13 15.47 2.00
CA PRO A 127 -18.76 14.87 3.27
C PRO A 127 -18.75 13.34 3.16
N ALA A 128 -17.81 12.72 3.87
CA ALA A 128 -17.76 11.27 4.07
C ALA A 128 -17.21 10.98 5.47
N PHE A 129 -17.50 9.80 6.01
CA PHE A 129 -17.02 9.38 7.32
C PHE A 129 -16.91 7.86 7.42
N ALA A 130 -16.16 7.41 8.41
CA ALA A 130 -16.18 6.05 8.93
C ALA A 130 -16.03 6.10 10.46
N ASP A 131 -16.81 5.28 11.16
CA ASP A 131 -16.76 5.10 12.61
C ASP A 131 -16.94 3.61 12.90
N LEU A 132 -15.84 2.90 13.05
CA LEU A 132 -15.76 1.46 13.11
C LEU A 132 -14.96 1.03 14.32
N ALA A 133 -15.42 -0.01 15.00
CA ALA A 133 -14.71 -0.66 16.10
C ALA A 133 -14.71 -2.17 15.94
N LEU A 134 -13.57 -2.81 16.19
CA LEU A 134 -13.45 -4.26 16.26
C LEU A 134 -14.13 -4.74 17.56
N LYS A 135 -15.09 -5.65 17.41
CA LYS A 135 -15.75 -6.31 18.51
C LYS A 135 -15.85 -7.80 18.22
N ASP A 136 -15.27 -8.59 19.09
CA ASP A 136 -15.07 -10.03 18.86
C ASP A 136 -14.25 -10.23 17.56
N ASP A 137 -14.81 -10.81 16.53
CA ASP A 137 -14.16 -11.07 15.25
C ASP A 137 -14.78 -10.27 14.08
N ASP A 138 -15.51 -9.17 14.36
CA ASP A 138 -16.14 -8.34 13.33
C ASP A 138 -15.99 -6.84 13.62
N TYR A 139 -16.07 -6.00 12.59
CA TYR A 139 -16.11 -4.56 12.73
C TYR A 139 -17.57 -4.09 12.78
N LEU A 140 -17.93 -3.48 13.91
CA LEU A 140 -19.22 -2.85 14.11
C LEU A 140 -19.09 -1.33 13.96
N GLY A 141 -20.10 -0.72 13.36
CA GLY A 141 -20.15 0.73 13.23
C GLY A 141 -20.85 1.19 11.96
N ARG A 142 -20.50 2.40 11.52
CA ARG A 142 -21.12 3.08 10.38
C ARG A 142 -20.04 3.74 9.51
N GLY A 143 -20.36 3.98 8.26
CA GLY A 143 -19.54 4.76 7.34
C GLY A 143 -20.37 5.14 6.13
N SER A 144 -19.98 6.18 5.45
CA SER A 144 -20.70 6.66 4.25
C SER A 144 -20.85 5.59 3.17
N ARG A 145 -19.96 4.59 3.17
CA ARG A 145 -19.93 3.47 2.23
C ARG A 145 -19.56 2.13 2.89
N TYR A 146 -19.73 2.03 4.22
CA TYR A 146 -19.49 0.79 4.94
C TYR A 146 -20.69 -0.14 4.78
N GLU A 147 -20.46 -1.35 4.29
CA GLU A 147 -21.51 -2.36 4.03
C GLU A 147 -21.43 -3.55 5.00
N GLY A 148 -20.44 -3.56 5.93
CA GLY A 148 -20.18 -4.69 6.82
C GLY A 148 -19.39 -5.83 6.16
N GLY A 149 -19.26 -6.95 6.87
CA GLY A 149 -18.72 -8.20 6.32
C GLY A 149 -17.22 -8.16 6.02
N LEU A 150 -16.43 -7.44 6.82
CA LEU A 150 -14.96 -7.40 6.65
C LEU A 150 -14.33 -8.73 7.05
N VAL A 151 -13.40 -9.22 6.24
CA VAL A 151 -12.59 -10.41 6.55
C VAL A 151 -11.35 -9.97 7.32
N LEU A 152 -11.15 -10.54 8.50
CA LEU A 152 -9.99 -10.23 9.35
C LEU A 152 -8.75 -11.05 8.98
N PRO A 153 -7.53 -10.51 9.19
CA PRO A 153 -7.26 -9.13 9.58
C PRO A 153 -7.45 -8.16 8.41
N ILE A 154 -7.92 -6.94 8.69
CA ILE A 154 -8.07 -5.86 7.71
C ILE A 154 -7.16 -4.69 8.07
N MET A 155 -6.59 -4.04 7.06
CA MET A 155 -5.81 -2.80 7.22
C MET A 155 -6.54 -1.62 6.62
N SER A 156 -6.33 -0.44 7.21
CA SER A 156 -6.81 0.82 6.68
C SER A 156 -5.88 1.38 5.58
N THR A 157 -6.35 2.40 4.86
CA THR A 157 -5.54 3.14 3.89
C THR A 157 -4.66 4.22 4.53
N SER A 158 -4.09 3.97 5.70
CA SER A 158 -3.22 4.92 6.43
C SER A 158 -1.73 4.85 6.04
N TYR A 159 -1.32 3.81 5.33
CA TYR A 159 0.00 3.61 4.70
C TYR A 159 1.21 3.46 5.65
N PHE A 160 1.11 3.76 6.94
CA PHE A 160 2.28 3.76 7.83
C PHE A 160 2.84 2.35 8.11
N ASP A 161 1.99 1.33 8.13
CA ASP A 161 2.37 -0.06 8.37
C ASP A 161 2.87 -0.69 7.07
N PRO A 162 4.11 -1.20 7.02
CA PRO A 162 4.66 -1.82 5.81
C PRO A 162 3.95 -3.11 5.39
N ASN A 163 3.14 -3.74 6.27
CA ASN A 163 2.30 -4.87 5.89
C ASN A 163 1.16 -4.50 4.93
N PHE A 164 0.95 -3.21 4.67
CA PHE A 164 0.04 -2.68 3.66
C PHE A 164 0.21 -3.35 2.29
N VAL A 165 1.46 -3.58 1.88
CA VAL A 165 1.77 -4.21 0.58
C VAL A 165 1.59 -5.73 0.55
N ARG A 166 1.05 -6.33 1.60
CA ARG A 166 0.75 -7.78 1.69
C ARG A 166 -0.74 -8.06 1.74
N GLN A 167 -1.56 -7.01 1.67
CA GLN A 167 -3.01 -7.12 1.74
C GLN A 167 -3.61 -7.44 0.36
N GLN A 168 -4.71 -8.18 0.36
CA GLN A 168 -5.59 -8.38 -0.79
C GLN A 168 -6.85 -7.52 -0.68
N SER A 169 -7.13 -7.05 0.53
CA SER A 169 -8.23 -6.13 0.80
C SER A 169 -7.83 -5.12 1.88
N LEU A 170 -8.38 -3.92 1.76
CA LEU A 170 -8.14 -2.78 2.65
C LEU A 170 -9.49 -2.15 3.00
N ILE A 171 -9.53 -1.47 4.14
CA ILE A 171 -10.66 -0.59 4.44
C ILE A 171 -10.28 0.87 4.14
N SER A 172 -11.10 1.54 3.37
CA SER A 172 -10.95 2.97 3.10
C SER A 172 -11.15 3.78 4.38
N SER A 173 -10.10 4.45 4.84
CA SER A 173 -10.21 5.38 5.96
C SER A 173 -11.11 6.59 5.65
N GLN A 174 -11.40 6.88 4.37
CA GLN A 174 -12.24 8.00 3.97
C GLN A 174 -13.73 7.76 4.23
N ASP A 175 -14.23 6.55 3.97
CA ASP A 175 -15.68 6.28 3.86
C ASP A 175 -16.10 4.88 4.33
N GLY A 176 -15.16 4.05 4.78
CA GLY A 176 -15.43 2.71 5.33
C GLY A 176 -15.64 1.61 4.29
N ARG A 177 -15.55 1.88 2.99
CA ARG A 177 -15.75 0.82 1.99
C ARG A 177 -14.59 -0.16 1.95
N LEU A 178 -14.87 -1.40 1.59
CA LEU A 178 -13.88 -2.41 1.27
C LEU A 178 -13.22 -2.08 -0.09
N LEU A 179 -11.89 -2.21 -0.13
CA LEU A 179 -11.09 -2.04 -1.34
C LEU A 179 -10.37 -3.35 -1.61
N GLU A 180 -10.70 -4.01 -2.70
CA GLU A 180 -9.95 -5.17 -3.19
C GLU A 180 -8.76 -4.69 -4.00
N VAL A 181 -7.58 -5.26 -3.73
CA VAL A 181 -6.32 -4.83 -4.33
C VAL A 181 -5.46 -6.02 -4.72
N GLU A 182 -4.68 -5.83 -5.78
CA GLU A 182 -3.58 -6.71 -6.16
C GLU A 182 -2.28 -5.94 -5.99
N VAL A 183 -1.24 -6.59 -5.44
CA VAL A 183 0.05 -5.96 -5.16
C VAL A 183 1.14 -6.62 -5.98
N ALA A 184 1.92 -5.80 -6.69
CA ALA A 184 3.11 -6.22 -7.44
C ALA A 184 4.35 -5.50 -6.90
N TYR A 185 5.42 -6.27 -6.61
CA TYR A 185 6.73 -5.72 -6.30
C TYR A 185 7.45 -5.31 -7.59
N LEU A 186 7.96 -4.08 -7.66
CA LEU A 186 8.60 -3.51 -8.85
C LEU A 186 10.13 -3.31 -8.72
N GLY A 187 10.72 -3.67 -7.57
CA GLY A 187 12.15 -3.53 -7.32
C GLY A 187 12.50 -2.40 -6.36
N ALA A 188 13.80 -2.25 -6.10
CA ALA A 188 14.36 -1.18 -5.27
C ALA A 188 14.87 -0.04 -6.15
N GLU A 189 14.72 1.19 -5.68
CA GLU A 189 15.25 2.39 -6.34
C GLU A 189 15.58 3.49 -5.33
N GLN A 190 16.41 4.46 -5.75
CA GLN A 190 16.70 5.64 -4.95
C GLN A 190 15.58 6.66 -5.08
N VAL A 191 15.01 7.09 -3.96
CA VAL A 191 13.96 8.12 -3.91
C VAL A 191 14.39 9.28 -3.03
N PRO A 192 13.89 10.51 -3.31
CA PRO A 192 14.11 11.66 -2.43
C PRO A 192 13.60 11.39 -1.00
N ASP A 193 14.37 11.83 -0.01
CA ASP A 193 14.03 11.74 1.41
C ASP A 193 14.15 13.12 2.08
N ILE A 194 13.90 13.20 3.39
CA ILE A 194 14.01 14.44 4.19
C ILE A 194 15.40 15.07 4.02
N ILE A 195 16.44 14.24 3.98
CA ILE A 195 17.81 14.65 3.71
C ILE A 195 18.36 13.75 2.60
N GLY A 196 18.61 14.33 1.42
CA GLY A 196 19.19 13.60 0.29
C GLY A 196 18.25 12.57 -0.34
N SER A 197 18.69 11.31 -0.41
CA SER A 197 17.92 10.19 -0.95
C SER A 197 18.08 8.95 -0.09
N THR A 198 17.12 8.03 -0.21
CA THR A 198 17.15 6.71 0.43
C THR A 198 16.80 5.62 -0.58
N GLU A 199 17.34 4.42 -0.39
CA GLU A 199 16.86 3.25 -1.11
C GLU A 199 15.49 2.84 -0.57
N ALA A 200 14.55 2.57 -1.48
CA ALA A 200 13.22 2.13 -1.13
C ALA A 200 12.68 1.13 -2.15
N HIS A 201 11.87 0.21 -1.66
CA HIS A 201 11.22 -0.84 -2.41
C HIS A 201 9.87 -0.33 -2.92
N ARG A 202 9.67 -0.39 -4.23
CA ARG A 202 8.46 0.06 -4.91
C ARG A 202 7.48 -1.08 -5.08
N PHE A 203 6.24 -0.82 -4.70
CA PHE A 203 5.11 -1.70 -4.91
C PHE A 203 4.03 -0.96 -5.68
N ARG A 204 3.33 -1.68 -6.55
CA ARG A 204 2.15 -1.19 -7.25
C ARG A 204 0.92 -1.91 -6.75
N LEU A 205 -0.08 -1.14 -6.36
CA LEU A 205 -1.41 -1.63 -6.08
C LEU A 205 -2.31 -1.31 -7.28
N THR A 206 -3.15 -2.28 -7.65
CA THR A 206 -4.19 -2.17 -8.67
C THR A 206 -5.54 -2.67 -8.13
N GLY A 207 -6.61 -2.49 -8.86
CA GLY A 207 -7.97 -2.83 -8.42
C GLY A 207 -8.75 -1.61 -7.94
N ASN A 208 -9.31 -1.66 -6.73
CA ASN A 208 -10.08 -0.53 -6.21
C ASN A 208 -9.21 0.63 -5.67
N LEU A 209 -7.90 0.41 -5.53
CA LEU A 209 -6.91 1.40 -5.18
C LEU A 209 -5.73 1.30 -6.15
N GLU A 210 -5.54 2.32 -6.98
CA GLU A 210 -4.45 2.38 -7.96
C GLU A 210 -3.39 3.36 -7.49
N ILE A 211 -2.30 2.83 -6.90
CA ILE A 211 -1.16 3.62 -6.40
C ILE A 211 0.15 2.88 -6.61
N ASP A 212 1.23 3.64 -6.72
CA ASP A 212 2.59 3.17 -6.43
C ASP A 212 2.98 3.66 -5.03
N ILE A 213 3.57 2.78 -4.22
CA ILE A 213 3.98 3.08 -2.85
C ILE A 213 5.39 2.55 -2.58
N TRP A 214 6.17 3.28 -1.78
CA TRP A 214 7.57 2.94 -1.49
C TRP A 214 7.81 2.87 0.01
N TYR A 215 8.46 1.79 0.42
CA TYR A 215 8.94 1.59 1.78
C TYR A 215 10.44 1.35 1.80
N THR A 216 11.14 1.88 2.78
CA THR A 216 12.52 1.45 3.06
C THR A 216 12.53 -0.01 3.50
N GLU A 217 13.69 -0.70 3.45
CA GLU A 217 13.85 -2.05 4.01
C GLU A 217 13.35 -2.11 5.47
N GLY A 218 13.64 -1.08 6.28
CA GLY A 218 13.16 -0.95 7.65
C GLY A 218 11.67 -0.66 7.79
N GLY A 219 10.89 -0.56 6.70
CA GLY A 219 9.43 -0.41 6.74
C GLY A 219 8.90 1.03 6.78
N ARG A 220 9.77 2.05 6.76
CA ARG A 220 9.28 3.44 6.73
C ARG A 220 8.68 3.78 5.37
N TRP A 221 7.45 4.26 5.36
CA TRP A 221 6.81 4.83 4.19
C TRP A 221 7.53 6.11 3.74
N VAL A 222 7.95 6.18 2.48
CA VAL A 222 8.75 7.31 1.95
C VAL A 222 8.15 7.97 0.72
N ARG A 223 7.24 7.30 0.01
CA ARG A 223 6.61 7.88 -1.18
C ARG A 223 5.30 7.19 -1.50
N THR A 224 4.36 7.92 -2.06
CA THR A 224 3.20 7.39 -2.78
C THR A 224 2.97 8.25 -4.02
N GLU A 225 2.61 7.58 -5.11
CA GLU A 225 2.20 8.25 -6.35
C GLU A 225 0.93 7.62 -6.89
N PHE A 226 0.06 8.45 -7.45
CA PHE A 226 -1.12 7.99 -8.20
C PHE A 226 -1.53 9.05 -9.22
N SER A 227 -2.22 8.58 -10.28
CA SER A 227 -2.69 9.44 -11.36
C SER A 227 -4.17 9.77 -11.16
N ARG A 228 -4.46 11.04 -10.88
CA ARG A 228 -5.84 11.52 -10.75
C ARG A 228 -5.97 12.94 -11.30
N GLY A 229 -6.14 13.02 -12.62
CA GLY A 229 -6.13 14.31 -13.34
C GLY A 229 -4.77 15.02 -13.27
N GLY A 230 -3.69 14.25 -13.21
CA GLY A 230 -2.28 14.61 -13.02
C GLY A 230 -1.62 13.62 -12.06
N VAL A 231 -0.28 13.67 -11.98
CA VAL A 231 0.48 12.85 -11.04
C VAL A 231 0.44 13.51 -9.67
N LEU A 232 -0.15 12.83 -8.69
CA LEU A 232 -0.04 13.20 -7.28
C LEU A 232 1.14 12.43 -6.66
N SER A 233 1.97 13.13 -5.89
CA SER A 233 3.10 12.53 -5.19
C SER A 233 3.21 13.04 -3.76
N TYR A 234 3.43 12.11 -2.82
CA TYR A 234 3.72 12.37 -1.41
C TYR A 234 5.24 12.32 -1.23
N ARG A 235 5.81 13.37 -0.64
CA ARG A 235 7.25 13.50 -0.41
C ARG A 235 7.51 13.79 1.06
N PRO A 236 8.36 13.00 1.74
CA PRO A 236 8.63 13.18 3.17
C PRO A 236 9.33 14.51 3.41
N VAL A 237 8.95 15.16 4.49
CA VAL A 237 9.55 16.42 4.94
C VAL A 237 9.73 16.42 6.46
N SER A 238 10.60 17.31 6.96
CA SER A 238 10.64 17.57 8.40
C SER A 238 9.26 18.04 8.91
N PRO A 239 8.79 17.56 10.06
CA PRO A 239 7.51 18.00 10.65
C PRO A 239 7.37 19.53 10.78
N SER A 240 8.49 20.26 10.94
CA SER A 240 8.51 21.73 10.98
C SER A 240 8.11 22.42 9.68
N LYS A 241 8.02 21.69 8.56
CA LYS A 241 7.54 22.21 7.27
C LYS A 241 6.02 22.20 7.14
N ILE A 242 5.35 21.44 8.01
CA ILE A 242 3.89 21.38 8.03
C ILE A 242 3.36 22.60 8.80
N PRO A 243 2.26 23.23 8.37
CA PRO A 243 1.64 24.31 9.13
C PRO A 243 1.29 23.88 10.56
N PRO A 244 1.33 24.79 11.56
CA PRO A 244 0.96 24.46 12.92
C PRO A 244 -0.51 24.03 13.02
N LYS A 245 -0.81 23.11 13.94
CA LYS A 245 -2.17 22.55 14.12
C LYS A 245 -3.26 23.62 14.32
N SER A 246 -2.91 24.79 14.87
CA SER A 246 -3.84 25.89 15.10
C SER A 246 -4.46 26.51 13.86
N VAL A 247 -3.89 26.25 12.68
CA VAL A 247 -4.42 26.73 11.38
C VAL A 247 -4.97 25.62 10.50
N TRP A 248 -5.01 24.37 10.98
CA TRP A 248 -5.58 23.26 10.23
C TRP A 248 -7.10 23.39 10.13
N ARG A 249 -7.62 23.02 8.99
CA ARG A 249 -9.08 22.96 8.78
C ARG A 249 -9.66 21.80 9.58
N THR A 250 -10.84 21.98 10.09
CA THR A 250 -11.65 20.92 10.70
C THR A 250 -12.76 20.48 9.74
N VAL A 251 -13.13 19.22 9.81
CA VAL A 251 -14.25 18.66 9.05
C VAL A 251 -15.40 18.41 10.01
N GLU A 252 -16.52 19.06 9.77
CA GLU A 252 -17.78 18.73 10.42
C GLU A 252 -18.59 17.85 9.46
N VAL A 253 -19.08 16.74 9.95
CA VAL A 253 -19.98 15.84 9.22
C VAL A 253 -21.19 15.70 10.10
N ASP A 254 -22.35 16.10 9.60
CA ASP A 254 -23.63 15.85 10.28
C ASP A 254 -23.87 14.33 10.30
N GLU A 255 -24.06 13.77 11.49
CA GLU A 255 -24.22 12.33 11.75
C GLU A 255 -25.63 11.82 11.43
#